data_054178024d99ee26364e18af24cee0d9
#
_entry.id   054178024d99ee26364e18af24cee0d9
#
_cell.length_a   1.000
_cell.length_b   1.000
_cell.length_c   1.000
_cell.angle_alpha   90.00
_cell.angle_beta   90.00
_cell.angle_gamma   90.00
#
_symmetry.space_group_name_H-M   'P 1'
#
loop_
_entity.id
_entity.type
_entity.pdbx_description
1 polymer ?
#
loop_
_entity_poly.entity_id
_entity_poly.type
_entity_poly.pdbx_seq_one_letter_code
_entity_poly.pdbx_strand_id
1 'polypeptide(L)'
;MDKEKSIVIIGAGVFGLSTALELSRRDYTDITVLDRHTPPVPDGSSVDISRIIRPDYADKFYASMGIEALHGWQRDFSQYFYRSGLLCAQSGREFKNEYLKDARDNLEKLGDGLNLWTFIGEEATERYPGIHGDLSQTSGYCNLDAGWANAAESIKHLANLCKDAGVKFLSGEQGTVTELVSEKSTDRKTISGVRTADGKVVNADTVILATGAWTPHLLKLGNRFLSTGQPVGYMQLTPEEAVEMQGSPVMINLSTGWFAFPPTPGDHLLKMARHGYGFETTHASEPSRYSAPSLSSQHDYLPRDAEQALRDGLALFLPKFKDRAFLKAKLCWYTDTPKGDFIVDYHPEYTNLFVATGGSGHAFKFLPILGRYIADNFEGTASGEQRKKWAWLETAEPIMPGDGSRGGPERRVLTKKEQALLF
;
A
#
# COMPACT_ATOMS: atom_id res chain seq x y z
N MET A 1 -8.39 16.30 23.19
CA MET A 1 -9.28 15.13 23.36
C MET A 1 -9.03 14.47 24.70
N ASP A 2 -10.04 13.80 25.25
CA ASP A 2 -9.91 13.02 26.49
C ASP A 2 -9.08 11.75 26.19
N LYS A 3 -7.96 11.59 26.88
CA LYS A 3 -6.98 10.51 26.66
C LYS A 3 -7.36 9.18 27.34
N GLU A 4 -8.36 9.21 28.22
CA GLU A 4 -8.86 8.03 28.93
C GLU A 4 -10.01 7.33 28.16
N LYS A 5 -10.54 7.97 27.10
CA LYS A 5 -11.58 7.38 26.27
C LYS A 5 -11.09 6.16 25.52
N SER A 6 -11.96 5.16 25.47
CA SER A 6 -11.68 3.91 24.74
C SER A 6 -11.68 4.12 23.24
N ILE A 7 -10.63 3.61 22.58
CA ILE A 7 -10.46 3.64 21.13
C ILE A 7 -10.36 2.21 20.61
N VAL A 8 -11.26 1.87 19.71
CA VAL A 8 -11.18 0.61 18.95
C VAL A 8 -10.68 0.93 17.55
N ILE A 9 -9.59 0.28 17.13
CA ILE A 9 -9.02 0.38 15.78
C ILE A 9 -9.28 -0.93 15.05
N ILE A 10 -10.00 -0.88 13.92
CA ILE A 10 -10.30 -2.06 13.10
C ILE A 10 -9.27 -2.14 11.98
N GLY A 11 -8.45 -3.20 12.00
CA GLY A 11 -7.39 -3.46 11.03
C GLY A 11 -5.98 -3.28 11.61
N ALA A 12 -5.19 -4.35 11.59
CA ALA A 12 -3.80 -4.40 12.05
C ALA A 12 -2.79 -4.30 10.89
N GLY A 13 -3.13 -3.50 9.87
CA GLY A 13 -2.24 -3.10 8.79
C GLY A 13 -1.44 -1.85 9.13
N VAL A 14 -0.73 -1.28 8.12
CA VAL A 14 0.13 -0.12 8.31
C VAL A 14 -0.62 1.11 8.86
N PHE A 15 -1.86 1.36 8.43
CA PHE A 15 -2.67 2.46 8.96
C PHE A 15 -3.01 2.23 10.45
N GLY A 16 -3.59 1.08 10.77
CA GLY A 16 -4.06 0.81 12.13
C GLY A 16 -2.95 0.72 13.16
N LEU A 17 -1.89 -0.02 12.86
CA LEU A 17 -0.77 -0.18 13.80
C LEU A 17 0.03 1.13 13.97
N SER A 18 0.28 1.89 12.88
CA SER A 18 0.96 3.18 13.01
C SER A 18 0.12 4.16 13.85
N THR A 19 -1.20 4.16 13.65
CA THR A 19 -2.12 4.99 14.44
C THR A 19 -2.12 4.56 15.91
N ALA A 20 -2.23 3.25 16.19
CA ALA A 20 -2.25 2.73 17.55
C ALA A 20 -0.99 3.11 18.33
N LEU A 21 0.18 2.92 17.70
CA LEU A 21 1.46 3.26 18.32
C LEU A 21 1.57 4.76 18.61
N GLU A 22 1.20 5.60 17.62
CA GLU A 22 1.31 7.04 17.80
C GLU A 22 0.34 7.59 18.85
N LEU A 23 -0.91 7.12 18.87
CA LEU A 23 -1.88 7.51 19.88
C LEU A 23 -1.41 7.08 21.29
N SER A 24 -0.84 5.87 21.43
CA SER A 24 -0.25 5.45 22.70
C SER A 24 0.91 6.35 23.13
N ARG A 25 1.77 6.79 22.20
CA ARG A 25 2.84 7.78 22.47
C ARG A 25 2.31 9.16 22.85
N ARG A 26 1.08 9.47 22.51
CA ARG A 26 0.35 10.69 22.86
C ARG A 26 -0.53 10.51 24.10
N ASP A 27 -0.23 9.50 24.94
CA ASP A 27 -0.89 9.22 26.23
C ASP A 27 -2.36 8.80 26.13
N TYR A 28 -2.83 8.27 24.99
CA TYR A 28 -4.09 7.54 24.96
C TYR A 28 -3.89 6.16 25.59
N THR A 29 -4.65 5.85 26.65
CA THR A 29 -4.38 4.69 27.51
C THR A 29 -5.23 3.46 27.22
N ASP A 30 -6.39 3.62 26.57
CA ASP A 30 -7.31 2.52 26.28
C ASP A 30 -7.49 2.32 24.76
N ILE A 31 -6.49 1.66 24.14
CA ILE A 31 -6.47 1.34 22.71
C ILE A 31 -6.56 -0.17 22.52
N THR A 32 -7.54 -0.60 21.72
CA THR A 32 -7.68 -2.00 21.29
C THR A 32 -7.68 -2.10 19.76
N VAL A 33 -6.78 -2.90 19.21
CA VAL A 33 -6.69 -3.20 17.77
C VAL A 33 -7.38 -4.53 17.50
N LEU A 34 -8.29 -4.55 16.54
CA LEU A 34 -9.04 -5.74 16.10
C LEU A 34 -8.65 -6.11 14.68
N ASP A 35 -8.35 -7.38 14.43
CA ASP A 35 -8.16 -7.93 13.09
C ASP A 35 -8.54 -9.41 13.04
N ARG A 36 -8.89 -9.91 11.86
CA ARG A 36 -9.18 -11.33 11.60
C ARG A 36 -8.00 -12.23 11.96
N HIS A 37 -6.79 -11.72 11.81
CA HIS A 37 -5.55 -12.44 12.09
C HIS A 37 -4.67 -11.67 13.07
N THR A 38 -3.84 -12.42 13.79
CA THR A 38 -2.74 -11.80 14.54
C THR A 38 -1.75 -11.15 13.57
N PRO A 39 -1.34 -9.87 13.79
CA PRO A 39 -0.35 -9.24 12.92
C PRO A 39 1.04 -9.94 13.01
N PRO A 40 1.73 -10.08 11.87
CA PRO A 40 1.44 -9.54 10.53
C PRO A 40 0.31 -10.32 9.82
N VAL A 41 -0.70 -9.59 9.32
CA VAL A 41 -1.94 -10.16 8.73
C VAL A 41 -1.63 -10.73 7.35
N PRO A 42 -1.71 -12.05 7.11
CA PRO A 42 -1.11 -12.71 5.94
C PRO A 42 -1.74 -12.34 4.59
N ASP A 43 -3.01 -11.96 4.56
CA ASP A 43 -3.74 -11.54 3.36
C ASP A 43 -3.83 -10.01 3.22
N GLY A 44 -3.33 -9.27 4.19
CA GLY A 44 -3.31 -7.81 4.19
C GLY A 44 -2.31 -7.22 3.20
N SER A 45 -2.66 -6.07 2.59
CA SER A 45 -1.79 -5.36 1.65
C SER A 45 -0.52 -4.80 2.30
N SER A 46 -0.45 -4.76 3.62
CA SER A 46 0.73 -4.32 4.37
C SER A 46 1.78 -5.43 4.55
N VAL A 47 1.45 -6.68 4.20
CA VAL A 47 2.34 -7.84 4.42
C VAL A 47 2.79 -8.43 3.10
N ASP A 48 4.10 -8.53 2.94
CA ASP A 48 4.77 -9.16 1.80
C ASP A 48 6.27 -9.35 2.11
N ILE A 49 7.01 -10.04 1.22
CA ILE A 49 8.47 -10.14 1.34
C ILE A 49 9.19 -8.82 1.08
N SER A 50 8.58 -7.91 0.29
CA SER A 50 9.17 -6.62 -0.05
C SER A 50 8.12 -5.55 -0.37
N ARG A 51 8.46 -4.27 -0.10
CA ARG A 51 7.74 -3.08 -0.55
C ARG A 51 8.73 -2.00 -0.95
N ILE A 52 8.44 -1.25 -2.02
CA ILE A 52 9.29 -0.14 -2.47
C ILE A 52 9.26 0.98 -1.43
N ILE A 53 10.44 1.45 -1.07
CA ILE A 53 10.65 2.63 -0.21
C ILE A 53 11.29 3.70 -1.07
N ARG A 54 10.56 4.77 -1.34
CA ARG A 54 10.97 5.85 -2.23
C ARG A 54 10.30 7.18 -1.87
N PRO A 55 10.97 8.32 -2.02
CA PRO A 55 10.37 9.66 -1.93
C PRO A 55 9.95 10.24 -3.28
N ASP A 56 10.00 9.46 -4.34
CA ASP A 56 9.81 9.85 -5.75
C ASP A 56 8.33 10.14 -6.06
N TYR A 57 7.89 11.39 -5.89
CA TYR A 57 6.52 11.85 -6.12
C TYR A 57 6.48 13.13 -6.95
N ALA A 58 5.57 13.18 -7.93
CA ALA A 58 5.23 14.41 -8.65
C ALA A 58 4.52 15.44 -7.74
N ASP A 59 3.77 14.97 -6.76
CA ASP A 59 3.13 15.81 -5.74
C ASP A 59 4.13 16.19 -4.64
N LYS A 60 4.29 17.50 -4.39
CA LYS A 60 5.28 18.04 -3.43
C LYS A 60 4.99 17.63 -1.98
N PHE A 61 3.72 17.54 -1.58
CA PHE A 61 3.35 17.09 -0.24
C PHE A 61 3.85 15.68 0.01
N TYR A 62 3.56 14.75 -0.92
CA TYR A 62 4.03 13.37 -0.82
C TYR A 62 5.54 13.23 -1.02
N ALA A 63 6.18 14.09 -1.83
CA ALA A 63 7.63 14.11 -1.97
C ALA A 63 8.30 14.48 -0.62
N SER A 64 7.86 15.57 0.02
CA SER A 64 8.36 15.97 1.34
C SER A 64 8.12 14.92 2.41
N MET A 65 6.90 14.37 2.45
CA MET A 65 6.55 13.27 3.36
C MET A 65 7.39 12.01 3.07
N GLY A 66 7.69 11.74 1.80
CA GLY A 66 8.51 10.60 1.37
C GLY A 66 9.98 10.72 1.81
N ILE A 67 10.55 11.93 1.75
CA ILE A 67 11.91 12.23 2.24
C ILE A 67 11.98 12.02 3.75
N GLU A 68 11.00 12.55 4.49
CA GLU A 68 10.91 12.34 5.93
C GLU A 68 10.77 10.85 6.29
N ALA A 69 9.93 10.13 5.56
CA ALA A 69 9.77 8.69 5.75
C ALA A 69 11.06 7.92 5.46
N LEU A 70 11.80 8.29 4.42
CA LEU A 70 13.08 7.68 4.08
C LEU A 70 14.09 7.81 5.22
N HIS A 71 14.16 8.97 5.86
CA HIS A 71 14.99 9.16 7.06
C HIS A 71 14.53 8.24 8.22
N GLY A 72 13.22 8.06 8.40
CA GLY A 72 12.67 7.12 9.37
C GLY A 72 13.06 5.67 9.06
N TRP A 73 13.02 5.25 7.78
CA TRP A 73 13.49 3.94 7.35
C TRP A 73 14.99 3.74 7.60
N GLN A 74 15.81 4.75 7.37
CA GLN A 74 17.26 4.68 7.58
C GLN A 74 17.65 4.65 9.05
N ARG A 75 16.82 5.19 9.95
CA ARG A 75 17.09 5.29 11.39
C ARG A 75 16.32 4.23 12.19
N ASP A 76 15.01 4.29 12.17
CA ASP A 76 14.14 3.55 13.11
C ASP A 76 13.79 2.13 12.61
N PHE A 77 13.85 1.91 11.30
CA PHE A 77 13.56 0.66 10.60
C PHE A 77 14.73 0.16 9.75
N SER A 78 15.96 0.61 10.03
CA SER A 78 17.16 0.32 9.23
C SER A 78 17.45 -1.15 9.04
N GLN A 79 17.14 -1.99 10.01
CA GLN A 79 17.29 -3.45 9.96
C GLN A 79 16.36 -4.15 8.97
N TYR A 80 15.31 -3.47 8.51
CA TYR A 80 14.34 -3.99 7.53
C TYR A 80 14.45 -3.30 6.17
N PHE A 81 15.25 -2.24 6.06
CA PHE A 81 15.42 -1.44 4.86
C PHE A 81 16.69 -1.79 4.11
N TYR A 82 16.53 -2.09 2.83
CA TYR A 82 17.62 -2.41 1.91
C TYR A 82 17.75 -1.26 0.89
N ARG A 83 18.79 -0.44 1.06
CA ARG A 83 19.12 0.66 0.15
C ARG A 83 19.76 0.12 -1.12
N SER A 84 18.93 -0.44 -2.00
CA SER A 84 19.37 -1.01 -3.29
C SER A 84 19.36 -0.01 -4.45
N GLY A 85 18.79 1.17 -4.25
CA GLY A 85 18.40 2.06 -5.31
C GLY A 85 17.04 1.70 -5.92
N LEU A 86 16.50 2.64 -6.71
CA LEU A 86 15.27 2.47 -7.49
C LEU A 86 15.49 3.03 -8.90
N LEU A 87 15.46 2.15 -9.89
CA LEU A 87 15.50 2.49 -11.31
C LEU A 87 14.07 2.79 -11.78
N CYS A 88 13.78 4.07 -12.00
CA CYS A 88 12.52 4.56 -12.54
C CYS A 88 12.65 4.72 -14.06
N ALA A 89 12.05 3.80 -14.82
CA ALA A 89 12.09 3.78 -16.28
C ALA A 89 10.75 4.18 -16.91
N GLN A 90 10.83 4.66 -18.13
CA GLN A 90 9.72 4.79 -19.06
C GLN A 90 10.08 4.17 -20.42
N SER A 91 9.08 3.80 -21.20
CA SER A 91 9.27 3.39 -22.59
C SER A 91 9.57 4.60 -23.46
N GLY A 92 10.54 4.47 -24.35
CA GLY A 92 11.03 5.53 -25.25
C GLY A 92 12.31 6.19 -24.75
N ARG A 93 13.17 6.58 -25.73
CA ARG A 93 14.48 7.21 -25.45
C ARG A 93 14.36 8.66 -24.98
N GLU A 94 13.31 9.37 -25.37
CA GLU A 94 13.05 10.71 -24.88
C GLU A 94 12.34 10.67 -23.53
N PHE A 95 12.89 11.35 -22.55
CA PHE A 95 12.31 11.42 -21.20
C PHE A 95 11.08 12.36 -21.20
N LYS A 96 9.90 11.78 -21.49
CA LYS A 96 8.63 12.52 -21.70
C LYS A 96 7.60 12.34 -20.60
N ASN A 97 7.74 11.33 -19.73
CA ASN A 97 6.77 11.07 -18.67
C ASN A 97 6.78 12.23 -17.67
N GLU A 98 5.69 12.99 -17.62
CA GLU A 98 5.55 14.18 -16.77
C GLU A 98 5.66 13.83 -15.27
N TYR A 99 5.04 12.72 -14.84
CA TYR A 99 5.15 12.29 -13.45
C TYR A 99 6.61 12.04 -13.04
N LEU A 100 7.39 11.36 -13.88
CA LEU A 100 8.81 11.11 -13.59
C LEU A 100 9.64 12.40 -13.60
N LYS A 101 9.36 13.35 -14.50
CA LYS A 101 10.03 14.66 -14.52
C LYS A 101 9.75 15.42 -13.23
N ASP A 102 8.47 15.56 -12.88
CA ASP A 102 8.06 16.29 -11.68
C ASP A 102 8.59 15.64 -10.41
N ALA A 103 8.58 14.29 -10.34
CA ALA A 103 9.13 13.53 -9.23
C ALA A 103 10.64 13.81 -9.08
N ARG A 104 11.42 13.72 -10.16
CA ARG A 104 12.84 14.02 -10.15
C ARG A 104 13.10 15.48 -9.73
N ASP A 105 12.37 16.44 -10.34
CA ASP A 105 12.53 17.87 -10.04
C ASP A 105 12.20 18.18 -8.57
N ASN A 106 11.21 17.50 -7.99
CA ASN A 106 10.91 17.62 -6.56
C ASN A 106 12.05 17.08 -5.69
N LEU A 107 12.62 15.93 -6.05
CA LEU A 107 13.77 15.37 -5.33
C LEU A 107 14.98 16.27 -5.38
N GLU A 108 15.29 16.87 -6.55
CA GLU A 108 16.39 17.83 -6.70
C GLU A 108 16.19 19.10 -5.86
N LYS A 109 14.93 19.55 -5.69
CA LYS A 109 14.60 20.78 -4.94
C LYS A 109 14.42 20.56 -3.45
N LEU A 110 13.87 19.40 -3.04
CA LEU A 110 13.45 19.13 -1.66
C LEU A 110 14.38 18.14 -0.94
N GLY A 111 15.05 17.29 -1.71
CA GLY A 111 15.87 16.20 -1.19
C GLY A 111 17.32 16.58 -1.07
N ASP A 112 17.68 17.37 -0.05
CA ASP A 112 19.06 17.75 0.22
C ASP A 112 19.97 16.51 0.35
N GLY A 113 20.91 16.38 -0.60
CA GLY A 113 21.88 15.28 -0.64
C GLY A 113 21.38 13.95 -1.22
N LEU A 114 20.20 13.87 -1.83
CA LEU A 114 19.78 12.67 -2.54
C LEU A 114 20.58 12.45 -3.82
N ASN A 115 21.00 11.20 -4.04
CA ASN A 115 21.84 10.82 -5.17
C ASN A 115 20.98 10.32 -6.34
N LEU A 116 20.84 11.13 -7.36
CA LEU A 116 20.10 10.83 -8.58
C LEU A 116 21.06 10.61 -9.75
N TRP A 117 20.74 9.64 -10.60
CA TRP A 117 21.45 9.37 -11.83
C TRP A 117 20.46 9.13 -12.98
N THR A 118 20.57 9.91 -14.06
CA THR A 118 19.73 9.76 -15.26
C THR A 118 20.38 8.81 -16.26
N PHE A 119 19.56 8.10 -17.05
CA PHE A 119 20.03 7.15 -18.03
C PHE A 119 19.17 7.18 -19.32
N ILE A 120 19.78 6.77 -20.42
CA ILE A 120 19.12 6.54 -21.72
C ILE A 120 19.65 5.22 -22.30
N GLY A 121 18.72 4.31 -22.59
CA GLY A 121 19.06 3.04 -23.23
C GLY A 121 19.92 2.13 -22.35
N GLU A 122 20.99 1.62 -22.96
CA GLU A 122 21.85 0.59 -22.36
C GLU A 122 22.66 1.05 -21.14
N GLU A 123 22.79 2.35 -20.87
CA GLU A 123 23.51 2.88 -19.72
C GLU A 123 23.03 2.24 -18.39
N ALA A 124 21.75 1.85 -18.31
CA ALA A 124 21.19 1.17 -17.15
C ALA A 124 21.72 -0.26 -17.01
N THR A 125 21.85 -1.01 -18.09
CA THR A 125 22.37 -2.38 -18.09
C THR A 125 23.90 -2.42 -17.94
N GLU A 126 24.60 -1.44 -18.48
CA GLU A 126 26.05 -1.26 -18.26
C GLU A 126 26.35 -1.03 -16.78
N ARG A 127 25.54 -0.21 -16.10
CA ARG A 127 25.71 0.06 -14.66
C ARG A 127 25.26 -1.09 -13.77
N TYR A 128 24.22 -1.80 -14.18
CA TYR A 128 23.61 -2.90 -13.43
C TYR A 128 23.55 -4.18 -14.27
N PRO A 129 24.65 -4.95 -14.38
CA PRO A 129 24.72 -6.14 -15.22
C PRO A 129 23.70 -7.24 -14.87
N GLY A 130 23.16 -7.22 -13.64
CA GLY A 130 22.04 -8.09 -13.24
C GLY A 130 20.74 -7.79 -13.98
N ILE A 131 20.63 -6.60 -14.60
CA ILE A 131 19.56 -6.25 -15.54
C ILE A 131 20.09 -6.57 -16.95
N HIS A 132 19.70 -7.71 -17.49
CA HIS A 132 20.28 -8.25 -18.73
C HIS A 132 19.31 -8.19 -19.92
N GLY A 133 18.26 -7.36 -19.82
CA GLY A 133 17.29 -7.12 -20.89
C GLY A 133 17.72 -6.03 -21.87
N ASP A 134 16.99 -5.90 -22.96
CA ASP A 134 17.21 -4.84 -23.95
C ASP A 134 16.47 -3.56 -23.50
N LEU A 135 17.20 -2.64 -22.88
CA LEU A 135 16.68 -1.34 -22.47
C LEU A 135 16.97 -0.23 -23.48
N SER A 136 17.44 -0.55 -24.70
CA SER A 136 17.80 0.43 -25.75
C SER A 136 16.70 1.47 -26.05
N GLN A 137 15.43 1.09 -25.86
CA GLN A 137 14.26 1.96 -26.06
C GLN A 137 13.64 2.41 -24.74
N THR A 138 14.46 2.66 -23.71
CA THR A 138 14.01 3.17 -22.40
C THR A 138 14.80 4.41 -22.00
N SER A 139 14.26 5.18 -21.09
CA SER A 139 14.95 6.28 -20.42
C SER A 139 14.39 6.48 -19.03
N GLY A 140 15.11 7.21 -18.20
CA GLY A 140 14.66 7.43 -16.84
C GLY A 140 15.74 7.97 -15.91
N TYR A 141 15.56 7.68 -14.62
CA TYR A 141 16.57 7.97 -13.61
C TYR A 141 16.62 6.87 -12.54
N CYS A 142 17.70 6.81 -11.83
CA CYS A 142 17.86 5.98 -10.64
C CYS A 142 18.01 6.88 -9.40
N ASN A 143 17.18 6.62 -8.39
CA ASN A 143 17.37 7.20 -7.06
C ASN A 143 18.17 6.20 -6.22
N LEU A 144 19.44 6.52 -5.96
CA LEU A 144 20.38 5.64 -5.27
C LEU A 144 20.13 5.54 -3.74
N ASP A 145 19.31 6.43 -3.20
CA ASP A 145 18.96 6.46 -1.78
C ASP A 145 17.68 5.70 -1.47
N ALA A 146 16.88 5.41 -2.50
CA ALA A 146 15.69 4.58 -2.42
C ALA A 146 16.05 3.07 -2.32
N GLY A 147 15.03 2.23 -2.23
CA GLY A 147 15.21 0.78 -2.19
C GLY A 147 13.92 0.07 -1.82
N TRP A 148 14.04 -0.93 -0.96
CA TRP A 148 12.89 -1.71 -0.52
C TRP A 148 13.02 -2.12 0.96
N ALA A 149 11.88 -2.47 1.57
CA ALA A 149 11.86 -2.99 2.92
C ALA A 149 11.17 -4.35 2.99
N ASN A 150 11.61 -5.21 3.92
CA ASN A 150 10.90 -6.42 4.29
C ASN A 150 9.61 -6.02 5.01
N ALA A 151 8.48 -6.10 4.30
CA ALA A 151 7.22 -5.57 4.79
C ALA A 151 6.65 -6.41 5.94
N ALA A 152 6.74 -7.74 5.87
CA ALA A 152 6.22 -8.62 6.90
C ALA A 152 6.96 -8.40 8.24
N GLU A 153 8.28 -8.35 8.21
CA GLU A 153 9.08 -8.12 9.43
C GLU A 153 8.91 -6.70 9.97
N SER A 154 8.74 -5.69 9.09
CA SER A 154 8.44 -4.32 9.52
C SER A 154 7.10 -4.22 10.24
N ILE A 155 6.06 -4.87 9.74
CA ILE A 155 4.73 -4.91 10.39
C ILE A 155 4.78 -5.69 11.70
N LYS A 156 5.51 -6.80 11.74
CA LYS A 156 5.72 -7.57 12.98
C LYS A 156 6.41 -6.74 14.05
N HIS A 157 7.45 -6.00 13.67
CA HIS A 157 8.14 -5.08 14.57
C HIS A 157 7.20 -3.99 15.07
N LEU A 158 6.45 -3.35 14.18
CA LEU A 158 5.47 -2.32 14.53
C LEU A 158 4.40 -2.85 15.50
N ALA A 159 3.90 -4.07 15.27
CA ALA A 159 2.94 -4.71 16.18
C ALA A 159 3.54 -5.00 17.57
N ASN A 160 4.82 -5.36 17.64
CA ASN A 160 5.51 -5.54 18.91
C ASN A 160 5.66 -4.21 19.65
N LEU A 161 6.06 -3.13 18.96
CA LEU A 161 6.10 -1.78 19.54
C LEU A 161 4.74 -1.36 20.10
N CYS A 162 3.63 -1.67 19.42
CA CYS A 162 2.29 -1.43 19.94
C CYS A 162 2.02 -2.21 21.24
N LYS A 163 2.39 -3.51 21.30
CA LYS A 163 2.22 -4.35 22.50
C LYS A 163 3.04 -3.81 23.68
N ASP A 164 4.29 -3.45 23.42
CA ASP A 164 5.19 -2.88 24.42
C ASP A 164 4.68 -1.53 24.95
N ALA A 165 3.94 -0.80 24.12
CA ALA A 165 3.27 0.45 24.48
C ALA A 165 1.88 0.24 25.15
N GLY A 166 1.49 -1.01 25.47
CA GLY A 166 0.24 -1.33 26.17
C GLY A 166 -1.01 -1.44 25.29
N VAL A 167 -0.89 -1.40 23.97
CA VAL A 167 -2.02 -1.59 23.05
C VAL A 167 -2.54 -3.03 23.15
N LYS A 168 -3.86 -3.18 23.31
CA LYS A 168 -4.54 -4.48 23.37
C LYS A 168 -4.83 -4.99 21.94
N PHE A 169 -4.81 -6.32 21.76
CA PHE A 169 -5.12 -6.96 20.50
C PHE A 169 -6.18 -8.04 20.64
N LEU A 170 -7.17 -8.02 19.74
CA LEU A 170 -8.12 -9.11 19.56
C LEU A 170 -8.01 -9.64 18.13
N SER A 171 -7.92 -10.98 17.99
CA SER A 171 -7.77 -11.65 16.70
C SER A 171 -8.69 -12.88 16.61
N GLY A 172 -8.78 -13.49 15.43
CA GLY A 172 -9.71 -14.59 15.17
C GLY A 172 -11.16 -14.09 15.19
N GLU A 173 -12.10 -14.89 15.65
CA GLU A 173 -13.51 -14.52 15.74
C GLU A 173 -13.76 -13.29 16.59
N GLN A 174 -12.98 -13.11 17.69
CA GLN A 174 -13.06 -11.95 18.58
C GLN A 174 -12.51 -10.66 17.95
N GLY A 175 -11.64 -10.76 16.94
CA GLY A 175 -11.08 -9.64 16.21
C GLY A 175 -11.72 -9.41 14.85
N THR A 176 -12.53 -10.33 14.35
CA THR A 176 -13.23 -10.21 13.07
C THR A 176 -14.49 -9.35 13.25
N VAL A 177 -14.40 -8.08 12.87
CA VAL A 177 -15.53 -7.15 12.95
C VAL A 177 -16.48 -7.39 11.78
N THR A 178 -17.76 -7.56 12.10
CA THR A 178 -18.85 -7.82 11.15
C THR A 178 -19.81 -6.64 10.99
N GLU A 179 -19.85 -5.73 11.98
CA GLU A 179 -20.80 -4.62 11.99
C GLU A 179 -20.28 -3.46 12.85
N LEU A 180 -20.54 -2.22 12.42
CA LEU A 180 -20.41 -1.03 13.26
C LEU A 180 -21.70 -0.86 14.07
N VAL A 181 -21.61 -0.94 15.39
CA VAL A 181 -22.78 -0.77 16.28
C VAL A 181 -23.07 0.70 16.45
N SER A 182 -24.29 1.13 16.09
CA SER A 182 -24.71 2.53 16.16
C SER A 182 -26.03 2.69 16.91
N GLU A 183 -26.11 3.76 17.67
CA GLU A 183 -27.33 4.24 18.30
C GLU A 183 -27.93 5.37 17.47
N LYS A 184 -29.27 5.39 17.39
CA LYS A 184 -29.97 6.50 16.71
C LYS A 184 -29.98 7.71 17.63
N SER A 185 -29.32 8.79 17.22
CA SER A 185 -29.50 10.13 17.74
C SER A 185 -30.39 10.92 16.77
N THR A 186 -30.89 12.09 17.19
CA THR A 186 -31.85 12.90 16.43
C THR A 186 -31.35 13.32 15.05
N ASP A 187 -30.04 13.65 14.92
CA ASP A 187 -29.47 14.23 13.69
C ASP A 187 -28.37 13.39 13.04
N ARG A 188 -27.63 12.60 13.81
CA ARG A 188 -26.55 11.72 13.33
C ARG A 188 -26.61 10.38 14.05
N LYS A 189 -26.12 9.33 13.40
CA LYS A 189 -25.89 8.04 14.06
C LYS A 189 -24.60 8.14 14.89
N THR A 190 -24.64 7.73 16.14
CA THR A 190 -23.47 7.67 17.00
C THR A 190 -22.94 6.25 17.04
N ILE A 191 -21.69 6.04 16.65
CA ILE A 191 -21.04 4.74 16.81
C ILE A 191 -20.70 4.55 18.29
N SER A 192 -21.14 3.43 18.87
CA SER A 192 -20.91 3.06 20.28
C SER A 192 -20.01 1.84 20.42
N GLY A 193 -19.59 1.22 19.32
CA GLY A 193 -18.71 0.07 19.31
C GLY A 193 -18.78 -0.74 18.01
N VAL A 194 -18.33 -1.99 18.10
CA VAL A 194 -18.30 -2.93 16.97
C VAL A 194 -18.82 -4.30 17.39
N ARG A 195 -19.47 -5.02 16.46
CA ARG A 195 -19.83 -6.42 16.65
C ARG A 195 -18.78 -7.31 16.00
N THR A 196 -18.38 -8.34 16.71
CA THR A 196 -17.40 -9.34 16.25
C THR A 196 -18.08 -10.64 15.79
N ALA A 197 -17.35 -11.49 15.08
CA ALA A 197 -17.89 -12.74 14.51
C ALA A 197 -18.31 -13.75 15.60
N ASP A 198 -17.77 -13.67 16.81
CA ASP A 198 -18.24 -14.47 17.98
C ASP A 198 -19.55 -13.94 18.59
N GLY A 199 -20.18 -12.93 17.95
CA GLY A 199 -21.46 -12.34 18.34
C GLY A 199 -21.38 -11.27 19.45
N LYS A 200 -20.22 -11.03 20.02
CA LYS A 200 -20.04 -10.04 21.09
C LYS A 200 -19.96 -8.62 20.55
N VAL A 201 -20.22 -7.67 21.43
CA VAL A 201 -20.03 -6.24 21.16
C VAL A 201 -18.83 -5.75 21.95
N VAL A 202 -17.89 -5.11 21.25
CA VAL A 202 -16.78 -4.38 21.88
C VAL A 202 -17.19 -2.90 21.85
N ASN A 203 -17.50 -2.35 23.02
CA ASN A 203 -17.86 -0.95 23.16
C ASN A 203 -16.64 -0.04 23.00
N ALA A 204 -16.84 1.16 22.43
CA ALA A 204 -15.80 2.16 22.27
C ALA A 204 -16.38 3.56 22.21
N ASP A 205 -15.67 4.52 22.81
CA ASP A 205 -15.99 5.96 22.68
C ASP A 205 -15.64 6.48 21.27
N THR A 206 -14.67 5.85 20.61
CA THR A 206 -14.30 6.16 19.22
C THR A 206 -13.86 4.89 18.49
N VAL A 207 -14.34 4.75 17.27
CA VAL A 207 -13.92 3.68 16.34
C VAL A 207 -13.09 4.27 15.23
N ILE A 208 -11.91 3.72 14.98
CA ILE A 208 -11.03 4.05 13.85
C ILE A 208 -11.10 2.90 12.84
N LEU A 209 -11.58 3.19 11.63
CA LEU A 209 -11.70 2.22 10.55
C LEU A 209 -10.45 2.24 9.67
N ALA A 210 -9.59 1.24 9.82
CA ALA A 210 -8.31 1.09 9.10
C ALA A 210 -8.23 -0.25 8.32
N THR A 211 -9.37 -0.70 7.81
CA THR A 211 -9.58 -2.04 7.23
C THR A 211 -9.10 -2.19 5.78
N GLY A 212 -8.41 -1.18 5.23
CA GLY A 212 -7.83 -1.24 3.90
C GLY A 212 -8.87 -1.65 2.84
N ALA A 213 -8.53 -2.61 2.01
CA ALA A 213 -9.40 -3.08 0.91
C ALA A 213 -10.71 -3.73 1.39
N TRP A 214 -10.83 -4.11 2.65
CA TRP A 214 -12.05 -4.66 3.26
C TRP A 214 -13.00 -3.60 3.81
N THR A 215 -12.63 -2.31 3.75
CA THR A 215 -13.50 -1.21 4.22
C THR A 215 -14.92 -1.27 3.67
N PRO A 216 -15.17 -1.63 2.39
CA PRO A 216 -16.52 -1.71 1.86
C PRO A 216 -17.44 -2.74 2.54
N HIS A 217 -16.90 -3.74 3.25
CA HIS A 217 -17.73 -4.68 4.02
C HIS A 217 -18.38 -4.06 5.27
N LEU A 218 -17.83 -2.94 5.76
CA LEU A 218 -18.30 -2.29 6.99
C LEU A 218 -18.90 -0.91 6.74
N LEU A 219 -18.47 -0.21 5.68
CA LEU A 219 -18.85 1.16 5.41
C LEU A 219 -19.05 1.38 3.91
N LYS A 220 -20.20 2.00 3.54
CA LYS A 220 -20.46 2.39 2.15
C LYS A 220 -19.69 3.67 1.83
N LEU A 221 -18.75 3.59 0.91
CA LEU A 221 -17.89 4.71 0.52
C LEU A 221 -18.28 5.33 -0.83
N GLY A 222 -19.21 4.72 -1.56
CA GLY A 222 -19.59 5.16 -2.90
C GLY A 222 -18.38 5.18 -3.85
N ASN A 223 -18.32 6.22 -4.70
CA ASN A 223 -17.18 6.39 -5.62
C ASN A 223 -15.92 7.00 -4.99
N ARG A 224 -15.88 7.20 -3.66
CA ARG A 224 -14.72 7.76 -2.96
C ARG A 224 -13.57 6.77 -2.83
N PHE A 225 -13.89 5.49 -2.96
CA PHE A 225 -13.00 4.40 -2.65
C PHE A 225 -13.30 3.18 -3.54
N LEU A 226 -12.25 2.54 -4.03
CA LEU A 226 -12.37 1.31 -4.79
C LEU A 226 -11.26 0.34 -4.44
N SER A 227 -11.61 -0.87 -4.05
CA SER A 227 -10.60 -1.93 -3.90
C SER A 227 -10.25 -2.52 -5.26
N THR A 228 -8.97 -2.57 -5.60
CA THR A 228 -8.49 -3.11 -6.87
C THR A 228 -7.41 -4.17 -6.67
N GLY A 229 -7.56 -5.32 -7.32
CA GLY A 229 -6.58 -6.39 -7.32
C GLY A 229 -5.41 -6.06 -8.24
N GLN A 230 -4.18 -6.09 -7.71
CA GLN A 230 -2.95 -5.85 -8.46
C GLN A 230 -2.15 -7.15 -8.59
N PRO A 231 -1.66 -7.50 -9.80
CA PRO A 231 -0.93 -8.75 -10.01
C PRO A 231 0.43 -8.74 -9.31
N VAL A 232 0.72 -9.83 -8.64
CA VAL A 232 2.02 -10.09 -7.99
C VAL A 232 2.45 -11.52 -8.31
N GLY A 233 3.71 -11.69 -8.72
CA GLY A 233 4.33 -12.99 -8.98
C GLY A 233 5.63 -13.15 -8.21
N TYR A 234 5.94 -14.40 -7.88
CA TYR A 234 7.17 -14.78 -7.16
C TYR A 234 7.83 -15.93 -7.92
N MET A 235 9.15 -15.86 -8.04
CA MET A 235 9.96 -16.91 -8.65
C MET A 235 11.11 -17.30 -7.72
N GLN A 236 11.39 -18.60 -7.67
CA GLN A 236 12.59 -19.09 -7.00
C GLN A 236 13.79 -18.96 -7.94
N LEU A 237 14.84 -18.29 -7.49
CA LEU A 237 16.13 -18.26 -8.17
C LEU A 237 17.08 -19.29 -7.52
N THR A 238 18.10 -19.72 -8.28
CA THR A 238 19.22 -20.45 -7.70
C THR A 238 20.16 -19.48 -6.96
N PRO A 239 21.03 -19.96 -6.07
CA PRO A 239 22.02 -19.09 -5.42
C PRO A 239 22.91 -18.35 -6.42
N GLU A 240 23.29 -19.00 -7.52
CA GLU A 240 24.14 -18.42 -8.58
C GLU A 240 23.41 -17.28 -9.30
N GLU A 241 22.12 -17.48 -9.63
CA GLU A 241 21.28 -16.44 -10.26
C GLU A 241 21.05 -15.25 -9.31
N ALA A 242 20.91 -15.50 -8.03
CA ALA A 242 20.80 -14.44 -7.04
C ALA A 242 22.09 -13.62 -6.92
N VAL A 243 23.25 -14.27 -7.04
CA VAL A 243 24.57 -13.60 -7.10
C VAL A 243 24.71 -12.77 -8.36
N GLU A 244 24.27 -13.26 -9.54
CA GLU A 244 24.28 -12.48 -10.79
C GLU A 244 23.46 -11.18 -10.66
N MET A 245 22.40 -11.17 -9.87
CA MET A 245 21.56 -9.99 -9.62
C MET A 245 22.00 -9.14 -8.42
N GLN A 246 23.10 -9.50 -7.78
CA GLN A 246 23.58 -8.74 -6.62
C GLN A 246 23.90 -7.28 -7.02
N GLY A 247 23.46 -6.33 -6.18
CA GLY A 247 23.63 -4.91 -6.44
C GLY A 247 22.61 -4.31 -7.43
N SER A 248 21.70 -5.10 -7.98
CA SER A 248 20.61 -4.57 -8.81
C SER A 248 19.66 -3.70 -7.97
N PRO A 249 19.14 -2.60 -8.54
CA PRO A 249 18.14 -1.77 -7.88
C PRO A 249 16.75 -2.42 -7.93
N VAL A 250 15.79 -1.88 -7.21
CA VAL A 250 14.39 -2.06 -7.56
C VAL A 250 14.16 -1.45 -8.95
N MET A 251 13.48 -2.16 -9.83
CA MET A 251 13.18 -1.74 -11.20
C MET A 251 11.70 -1.42 -11.32
N ILE A 252 11.35 -0.26 -11.90
CA ILE A 252 9.96 0.07 -12.25
C ILE A 252 9.90 0.73 -13.63
N ASN A 253 8.96 0.29 -14.47
CA ASN A 253 8.61 0.97 -15.72
C ASN A 253 7.22 1.60 -15.59
N LEU A 254 7.16 2.91 -15.50
CA LEU A 254 5.90 3.63 -15.31
C LEU A 254 4.97 3.57 -16.54
N SER A 255 5.50 3.34 -17.74
CA SER A 255 4.65 3.20 -18.94
C SER A 255 3.78 1.95 -18.90
N THR A 256 4.27 0.86 -18.29
CA THR A 256 3.55 -0.41 -18.15
C THR A 256 3.06 -0.68 -16.73
N GLY A 257 3.59 0.05 -15.75
CA GLY A 257 3.39 -0.16 -14.34
C GLY A 257 4.15 -1.36 -13.77
N TRP A 258 4.88 -2.12 -14.59
CA TRP A 258 5.64 -3.28 -14.12
C TRP A 258 6.80 -2.87 -13.22
N PHE A 259 7.01 -3.65 -12.15
CA PHE A 259 8.17 -3.49 -11.29
C PHE A 259 8.64 -4.81 -10.71
N ALA A 260 9.94 -4.89 -10.35
CA ALA A 260 10.54 -6.03 -9.67
C ALA A 260 11.56 -5.58 -8.63
N PHE A 261 11.85 -6.48 -7.71
CA PHE A 261 12.82 -6.28 -6.65
C PHE A 261 14.08 -7.12 -6.93
N PRO A 262 15.24 -6.74 -6.37
CA PRO A 262 16.33 -7.69 -6.22
C PRO A 262 15.88 -8.95 -5.48
N PRO A 263 16.52 -10.11 -5.70
CA PRO A 263 16.22 -11.32 -4.95
C PRO A 263 16.36 -11.10 -3.44
N THR A 264 15.44 -11.68 -2.66
CA THR A 264 15.52 -11.59 -1.20
C THR A 264 16.78 -12.28 -0.68
N PRO A 265 17.47 -11.70 0.32
CA PRO A 265 18.61 -12.36 0.98
C PRO A 265 18.16 -13.68 1.63
N GLY A 266 18.95 -14.73 1.42
CA GLY A 266 18.72 -16.07 1.99
C GLY A 266 17.75 -16.93 1.19
N ASP A 267 16.54 -16.45 0.93
CA ASP A 267 15.49 -17.23 0.24
C ASP A 267 15.62 -17.15 -1.29
N HIS A 268 16.34 -16.17 -1.83
CA HIS A 268 16.54 -15.94 -3.26
C HIS A 268 15.24 -15.82 -4.07
N LEU A 269 14.21 -15.22 -3.47
CA LEU A 269 12.92 -14.99 -4.13
C LEU A 269 12.97 -13.71 -4.96
N LEU A 270 12.74 -13.84 -6.26
CA LEU A 270 12.48 -12.74 -7.17
C LEU A 270 10.99 -12.42 -7.15
N LYS A 271 10.64 -11.22 -6.72
CA LYS A 271 9.26 -10.73 -6.74
C LYS A 271 9.08 -9.68 -7.82
N MET A 272 7.96 -9.79 -8.55
CA MET A 272 7.51 -8.78 -9.50
C MET A 272 6.03 -8.49 -9.33
N ALA A 273 5.61 -7.31 -9.77
CA ALA A 273 4.22 -6.90 -9.70
C ALA A 273 3.93 -5.81 -10.75
N ARG A 274 2.67 -5.37 -10.80
CA ARG A 274 2.29 -4.22 -11.62
C ARG A 274 1.59 -3.17 -10.75
N HIS A 275 2.06 -1.94 -10.82
CA HIS A 275 1.40 -0.74 -10.31
C HIS A 275 0.51 -0.16 -11.41
N GLY A 276 -0.62 -0.80 -11.61
CA GLY A 276 -1.56 -0.49 -12.68
C GLY A 276 -2.93 -0.09 -12.17
N TYR A 277 -3.90 -0.08 -13.07
CA TYR A 277 -5.29 0.26 -12.74
C TYR A 277 -6.05 -0.93 -12.12
N GLY A 278 -5.53 -2.16 -12.25
CA GLY A 278 -5.97 -3.34 -11.52
C GLY A 278 -7.27 -3.97 -11.98
N PHE A 279 -7.79 -4.84 -11.13
CA PHE A 279 -8.99 -5.65 -11.37
C PHE A 279 -10.03 -5.38 -10.29
N GLU A 280 -11.31 -5.29 -10.70
CA GLU A 280 -12.44 -5.15 -9.80
C GLU A 280 -13.18 -6.50 -9.62
N THR A 281 -13.76 -6.68 -8.44
CA THR A 281 -14.77 -7.71 -8.21
C THR A 281 -16.17 -7.10 -8.23
N THR A 282 -17.20 -7.91 -8.47
CA THR A 282 -18.59 -7.50 -8.34
C THR A 282 -19.25 -8.33 -7.24
N HIS A 283 -19.96 -7.69 -6.32
CA HIS A 283 -20.82 -8.40 -5.38
C HIS A 283 -22.19 -8.65 -5.99
N ALA A 284 -22.65 -9.90 -5.94
CA ALA A 284 -23.92 -10.32 -6.55
C ALA A 284 -25.18 -9.69 -5.90
N SER A 285 -25.04 -9.12 -4.71
CA SER A 285 -26.16 -8.63 -3.90
C SER A 285 -26.44 -7.13 -3.98
N GLU A 286 -25.56 -6.32 -4.60
CA GLU A 286 -25.77 -4.87 -4.76
C GLU A 286 -25.38 -4.39 -6.16
N PRO A 287 -26.29 -3.69 -6.89
CA PRO A 287 -26.00 -3.11 -8.19
C PRO A 287 -25.04 -1.91 -8.15
N SER A 288 -24.81 -1.29 -6.98
CA SER A 288 -23.83 -0.24 -6.81
C SER A 288 -22.44 -0.87 -6.70
N ARG A 289 -21.56 -0.55 -7.63
CA ARG A 289 -20.16 -0.98 -7.73
C ARG A 289 -19.49 -1.08 -6.36
N TYR A 290 -19.34 -2.29 -5.89
CA TYR A 290 -18.71 -2.62 -4.65
C TYR A 290 -17.63 -3.64 -4.95
N SER A 291 -16.39 -3.17 -5.14
CA SER A 291 -15.24 -4.05 -5.27
C SER A 291 -14.54 -4.18 -3.92
N ALA A 292 -14.38 -5.41 -3.47
CA ALA A 292 -13.62 -5.74 -2.29
C ALA A 292 -13.11 -7.19 -2.37
N PRO A 293 -12.02 -7.53 -1.69
CA PRO A 293 -11.63 -8.92 -1.51
C PRO A 293 -12.64 -9.64 -0.61
N SER A 294 -12.70 -10.98 -0.74
CA SER A 294 -13.52 -11.82 0.13
C SER A 294 -13.04 -11.76 1.59
N LEU A 295 -13.94 -12.01 2.53
CA LEU A 295 -13.62 -12.27 3.93
C LEU A 295 -13.09 -13.68 4.16
N SER A 296 -13.39 -14.63 3.26
CA SER A 296 -12.81 -15.98 3.24
C SER A 296 -11.37 -15.95 2.71
N SER A 297 -10.66 -17.07 2.87
CA SER A 297 -9.31 -17.22 2.33
C SER A 297 -9.27 -16.97 0.83
N GLN A 298 -8.29 -16.21 0.39
CA GLN A 298 -8.03 -15.98 -1.03
C GLN A 298 -7.19 -17.12 -1.60
N HIS A 299 -7.51 -17.52 -2.84
CA HIS A 299 -6.72 -18.48 -3.59
C HIS A 299 -5.57 -17.80 -4.36
N ASP A 300 -4.52 -18.55 -4.59
CA ASP A 300 -3.42 -18.13 -5.46
C ASP A 300 -3.89 -18.22 -6.92
N TYR A 301 -4.54 -17.16 -7.38
CA TYR A 301 -5.04 -17.01 -8.74
C TYR A 301 -4.57 -15.70 -9.36
N LEU A 302 -4.21 -15.77 -10.64
CA LEU A 302 -3.84 -14.61 -11.44
C LEU A 302 -4.57 -14.67 -12.80
N PRO A 303 -5.28 -13.59 -13.22
CA PRO A 303 -5.85 -13.50 -14.57
C PRO A 303 -4.77 -13.65 -15.65
N ARG A 304 -5.13 -14.24 -16.81
CA ARG A 304 -4.16 -14.49 -17.90
C ARG A 304 -3.48 -13.23 -18.40
N ASP A 305 -4.22 -12.15 -18.58
CA ASP A 305 -3.70 -10.85 -19.00
C ASP A 305 -2.79 -10.22 -17.94
N ALA A 306 -3.06 -10.49 -16.67
CA ALA A 306 -2.17 -10.09 -15.57
C ALA A 306 -0.85 -10.88 -15.58
N GLU A 307 -0.92 -12.20 -15.77
CA GLU A 307 0.27 -13.03 -15.93
C GLU A 307 1.11 -12.59 -17.12
N GLN A 308 0.47 -12.36 -18.28
CA GLN A 308 1.16 -11.90 -19.48
C GLN A 308 1.89 -10.57 -19.22
N ALA A 309 1.25 -9.61 -18.55
CA ALA A 309 1.87 -8.33 -18.22
C ALA A 309 3.10 -8.47 -17.30
N LEU A 310 3.10 -9.45 -16.37
CA LEU A 310 4.29 -9.75 -15.58
C LEU A 310 5.40 -10.35 -16.42
N ARG A 311 5.08 -11.23 -17.36
CA ARG A 311 6.05 -11.86 -18.28
C ARG A 311 6.62 -10.87 -19.31
N ASP A 312 5.80 -9.93 -19.79
CA ASP A 312 6.25 -8.86 -20.71
C ASP A 312 7.31 -7.97 -20.04
N GLY A 313 7.10 -7.63 -18.77
CA GLY A 313 8.09 -6.88 -17.99
C GLY A 313 9.36 -7.68 -17.72
N LEU A 314 9.25 -8.99 -17.45
CA LEU A 314 10.42 -9.88 -17.37
C LEU A 314 11.16 -9.93 -18.70
N ALA A 315 10.45 -10.03 -19.84
CA ALA A 315 11.06 -10.05 -21.16
C ALA A 315 11.88 -8.78 -21.44
N LEU A 316 11.44 -7.63 -20.92
CA LEU A 316 12.14 -6.36 -21.08
C LEU A 316 13.36 -6.23 -20.16
N PHE A 317 13.24 -6.56 -18.87
CA PHE A 317 14.29 -6.31 -17.88
C PHE A 317 15.13 -7.55 -17.57
N LEU A 318 14.51 -8.72 -17.52
CA LEU A 318 15.08 -9.98 -17.03
C LEU A 318 14.70 -11.18 -17.93
N PRO A 319 15.00 -11.12 -19.25
CA PRO A 319 14.53 -12.10 -20.24
C PRO A 319 14.91 -13.57 -19.91
N LYS A 320 15.99 -13.81 -19.17
CA LYS A 320 16.38 -15.14 -18.67
C LYS A 320 15.24 -15.82 -17.87
N PHE A 321 14.36 -15.04 -17.24
CA PHE A 321 13.32 -15.57 -16.34
C PHE A 321 11.89 -15.50 -16.94
N LYS A 322 11.70 -14.97 -18.16
CA LYS A 322 10.38 -14.71 -18.73
C LYS A 322 9.47 -15.95 -18.83
N ASP A 323 10.05 -17.11 -19.12
CA ASP A 323 9.33 -18.37 -19.32
C ASP A 323 9.35 -19.29 -18.07
N ARG A 324 10.03 -18.86 -16.98
CA ARG A 324 10.10 -19.63 -15.74
C ARG A 324 8.71 -19.65 -15.05
N ALA A 325 8.34 -20.80 -14.49
CA ALA A 325 7.12 -20.91 -13.71
C ALA A 325 7.16 -20.02 -12.47
N PHE A 326 6.04 -19.37 -12.15
CA PHE A 326 5.88 -18.71 -10.85
C PHE A 326 5.82 -19.77 -9.74
N LEU A 327 6.57 -19.55 -8.67
CA LEU A 327 6.41 -20.29 -7.42
C LEU A 327 5.04 -20.01 -6.80
N LYS A 328 4.62 -18.76 -6.87
CA LYS A 328 3.35 -18.24 -6.39
C LYS A 328 2.94 -17.03 -7.21
N ALA A 329 1.63 -16.87 -7.47
CA ALA A 329 1.09 -15.67 -8.08
C ALA A 329 -0.30 -15.38 -7.51
N LYS A 330 -0.59 -14.11 -7.25
CA LYS A 330 -1.86 -13.69 -6.63
C LYS A 330 -2.24 -12.26 -7.01
N LEU A 331 -3.46 -11.86 -6.66
CA LEU A 331 -3.85 -10.47 -6.61
C LEU A 331 -3.61 -9.89 -5.21
N CYS A 332 -2.88 -8.78 -5.13
CA CYS A 332 -2.74 -7.95 -3.94
C CYS A 332 -3.68 -6.75 -4.05
N TRP A 333 -4.34 -6.37 -2.95
CA TRP A 333 -5.44 -5.41 -3.04
C TRP A 333 -5.01 -4.00 -2.68
N TYR A 334 -5.24 -3.05 -3.60
CA TYR A 334 -5.14 -1.62 -3.34
C TYR A 334 -6.47 -1.06 -2.83
N THR A 335 -6.42 0.18 -2.38
CA THR A 335 -7.54 0.96 -1.86
C THR A 335 -7.52 2.31 -2.56
N ASP A 336 -8.02 2.34 -3.80
CA ASP A 336 -7.89 3.47 -4.70
C ASP A 336 -8.90 4.57 -4.40
N THR A 337 -8.42 5.80 -4.39
CA THR A 337 -9.22 7.02 -4.33
C THR A 337 -9.07 7.80 -5.64
N PRO A 338 -9.95 8.76 -5.94
CA PRO A 338 -9.94 9.47 -7.24
C PRO A 338 -8.60 10.09 -7.62
N LYS A 339 -7.86 10.64 -6.65
CA LYS A 339 -6.56 11.33 -6.87
C LYS A 339 -5.37 10.58 -6.29
N GLY A 340 -5.58 9.39 -5.71
CA GLY A 340 -4.54 8.68 -4.99
C GLY A 340 -4.30 9.19 -3.57
N ASP A 341 -5.01 10.21 -3.12
CA ASP A 341 -4.90 10.74 -1.76
C ASP A 341 -5.53 9.80 -0.72
N PHE A 342 -5.02 9.80 0.50
CA PHE A 342 -5.60 9.00 1.58
C PHE A 342 -6.96 9.59 2.03
N ILE A 343 -7.75 8.80 2.73
CA ILE A 343 -8.93 9.24 3.46
C ILE A 343 -8.61 9.10 4.94
N VAL A 344 -8.33 10.24 5.60
CA VAL A 344 -7.97 10.29 7.02
C VAL A 344 -8.78 11.41 7.67
N ASP A 345 -10.01 11.11 8.03
CA ASP A 345 -10.97 12.12 8.48
C ASP A 345 -12.12 11.51 9.30
N TYR A 346 -12.84 12.32 10.02
CA TYR A 346 -14.10 11.94 10.64
C TYR A 346 -15.21 11.75 9.62
N HIS A 347 -15.99 10.69 9.80
CA HIS A 347 -17.12 10.43 8.91
C HIS A 347 -18.22 11.48 9.11
N PRO A 348 -18.75 12.12 8.05
CA PRO A 348 -19.70 13.22 8.20
C PRO A 348 -21.08 12.80 8.77
N GLU A 349 -21.51 11.55 8.53
CA GLU A 349 -22.83 11.04 8.95
C GLU A 349 -22.78 10.27 10.28
N TYR A 350 -21.60 9.87 10.74
CA TYR A 350 -21.44 9.12 11.98
C TYR A 350 -20.60 9.90 12.99
N THR A 351 -21.16 10.12 14.17
CA THR A 351 -20.35 10.60 15.30
C THR A 351 -19.50 9.45 15.85
N ASN A 352 -18.30 9.73 16.33
CA ASN A 352 -17.34 8.77 16.89
C ASN A 352 -16.77 7.75 15.88
N LEU A 353 -16.91 7.99 14.57
CA LEU A 353 -16.26 7.20 13.53
C LEU A 353 -15.18 8.02 12.84
N PHE A 354 -13.93 7.58 12.94
CA PHE A 354 -12.79 8.11 12.21
C PHE A 354 -12.35 7.08 11.16
N VAL A 355 -12.03 7.52 9.95
CA VAL A 355 -11.62 6.66 8.84
C VAL A 355 -10.16 6.93 8.51
N ALA A 356 -9.34 5.88 8.42
CA ALA A 356 -7.93 5.95 8.03
C ALA A 356 -7.65 4.86 7.00
N THR A 357 -7.84 5.18 5.71
CA THR A 357 -7.78 4.24 4.58
C THR A 357 -7.38 4.95 3.28
N GLY A 358 -7.63 4.34 2.14
CA GLY A 358 -7.35 4.97 0.83
C GLY A 358 -5.87 4.96 0.46
N GLY A 359 -5.10 3.96 0.89
CA GLY A 359 -3.64 3.92 0.72
C GLY A 359 -3.14 3.91 -0.73
N SER A 360 -4.04 3.73 -1.71
CA SER A 360 -3.83 3.88 -3.17
C SER A 360 -2.54 3.22 -3.70
N GLY A 361 -2.11 2.11 -3.06
CA GLY A 361 -0.89 1.37 -3.43
C GLY A 361 0.43 2.03 -3.00
N HIS A 362 0.39 3.14 -2.25
CA HIS A 362 1.63 3.84 -1.91
C HIS A 362 1.81 4.21 -0.42
N ALA A 363 0.88 3.84 0.48
CA ALA A 363 0.96 4.23 1.88
C ALA A 363 2.07 3.53 2.68
N PHE A 364 2.44 2.29 2.34
CA PHE A 364 3.38 1.49 3.15
C PHE A 364 4.73 2.18 3.40
N LYS A 365 5.26 2.88 2.41
CA LYS A 365 6.55 3.56 2.54
C LYS A 365 6.58 4.66 3.60
N PHE A 366 5.42 5.15 4.01
CA PHE A 366 5.28 6.14 5.08
C PHE A 366 5.21 5.51 6.49
N LEU A 367 5.30 4.18 6.63
CA LEU A 367 5.18 3.46 7.90
C LEU A 367 5.86 4.17 9.10
N PRO A 368 7.11 4.64 9.01
CA PRO A 368 7.79 5.23 10.17
C PRO A 368 7.15 6.51 10.70
N ILE A 369 6.40 7.22 9.86
CA ILE A 369 5.84 8.54 10.18
C ILE A 369 4.31 8.62 10.03
N LEU A 370 3.69 7.62 9.40
CA LEU A 370 2.27 7.63 9.04
C LEU A 370 1.36 7.84 10.25
N GLY A 371 1.70 7.21 11.37
CA GLY A 371 0.93 7.34 12.62
C GLY A 371 0.81 8.79 13.09
N ARG A 372 1.91 9.55 13.03
CA ARG A 372 1.93 10.96 13.41
C ARG A 372 0.96 11.78 12.54
N TYR A 373 1.03 11.62 11.24
CA TYR A 373 0.12 12.33 10.31
C TYR A 373 -1.34 11.95 10.53
N ILE A 374 -1.64 10.67 10.80
CA ILE A 374 -3.01 10.23 11.11
C ILE A 374 -3.49 10.82 12.44
N ALA A 375 -2.65 10.76 13.48
CA ALA A 375 -2.99 11.30 14.80
C ALA A 375 -3.18 12.82 14.77
N ASP A 376 -2.41 13.56 13.95
CA ASP A 376 -2.61 15.00 13.76
C ASP A 376 -3.97 15.31 13.16
N ASN A 377 -4.45 14.54 12.16
CA ASN A 377 -5.81 14.67 11.65
C ASN A 377 -6.87 14.29 12.71
N PHE A 378 -6.62 13.20 13.44
CA PHE A 378 -7.51 12.72 14.50
C PHE A 378 -7.70 13.77 15.60
N GLU A 379 -6.62 14.42 16.03
CA GLU A 379 -6.65 15.47 17.07
C GLU A 379 -7.02 16.86 16.52
N GLY A 380 -7.11 17.02 15.19
CA GLY A 380 -7.40 18.30 14.52
C GLY A 380 -6.22 19.28 14.50
N THR A 381 -5.00 18.80 14.73
CA THR A 381 -3.75 19.58 14.74
C THR A 381 -3.00 19.57 13.41
N ALA A 382 -3.44 18.78 12.45
CA ALA A 382 -2.84 18.68 11.12
C ALA A 382 -2.85 20.03 10.37
N SER A 383 -1.88 20.23 9.47
CA SER A 383 -1.83 21.40 8.59
C SER A 383 -3.09 21.52 7.73
N GLY A 384 -3.38 22.75 7.29
CA GLY A 384 -4.55 22.99 6.40
C GLY A 384 -4.42 22.23 5.08
N GLU A 385 -3.21 22.09 4.53
CA GLU A 385 -2.92 21.32 3.32
C GLU A 385 -3.22 19.84 3.53
N GLN A 386 -2.69 19.25 4.60
CA GLN A 386 -2.92 17.85 4.94
C GLN A 386 -4.39 17.53 5.14
N ARG A 387 -5.11 18.34 5.94
CA ARG A 387 -6.55 18.17 6.19
C ARG A 387 -7.35 18.23 4.90
N LYS A 388 -7.08 19.21 4.03
CA LYS A 388 -7.76 19.34 2.73
C LYS A 388 -7.47 18.14 1.82
N LYS A 389 -6.23 17.66 1.82
CA LYS A 389 -5.78 16.57 0.94
C LYS A 389 -6.38 15.23 1.34
N TRP A 390 -6.51 14.96 2.64
CA TRP A 390 -6.99 13.69 3.19
C TRP A 390 -8.42 13.75 3.72
N ALA A 391 -9.14 14.83 3.43
CA ALA A 391 -10.52 15.02 3.85
C ALA A 391 -11.46 13.96 3.25
N TRP A 392 -12.53 13.69 3.97
CA TRP A 392 -13.68 12.99 3.41
C TRP A 392 -14.24 13.78 2.22
N LEU A 393 -14.22 13.17 1.04
CA LEU A 393 -14.72 13.81 -0.17
C LEU A 393 -16.24 13.93 -0.13
N GLU A 394 -16.77 15.15 -0.23
CA GLU A 394 -18.23 15.41 -0.23
C GLU A 394 -18.90 14.89 -1.50
N THR A 395 -18.26 15.02 -2.65
CA THR A 395 -18.76 14.59 -3.94
C THR A 395 -18.09 13.30 -4.40
N ALA A 396 -18.91 12.38 -4.90
CA ALA A 396 -18.44 11.13 -5.48
C ALA A 396 -18.01 11.34 -6.94
N GLU A 397 -16.84 11.90 -7.17
CA GLU A 397 -16.24 11.87 -8.51
C GLU A 397 -15.96 10.41 -8.93
N PRO A 398 -16.06 10.09 -10.24
CA PRO A 398 -15.61 8.78 -10.72
C PRO A 398 -14.16 8.55 -10.30
N ILE A 399 -13.82 7.33 -9.88
CA ILE A 399 -12.43 7.01 -9.55
C ILE A 399 -11.61 7.07 -10.81
N MET A 400 -10.82 8.10 -10.92
CA MET A 400 -9.87 8.35 -12.00
C MET A 400 -8.59 7.52 -11.79
N PRO A 401 -7.71 7.47 -12.77
CA PRO A 401 -6.49 6.65 -12.70
C PRO A 401 -5.41 7.10 -11.70
N GLY A 402 -5.79 7.77 -10.62
CA GLY A 402 -4.85 8.11 -9.54
C GLY A 402 -3.99 9.35 -9.83
N ASP A 403 -2.75 9.32 -9.33
CA ASP A 403 -1.80 10.44 -9.31
C ASP A 403 -0.89 10.54 -10.57
N GLY A 404 -1.12 9.72 -11.59
CA GLY A 404 -0.27 9.64 -12.79
C GLY A 404 0.91 8.67 -12.68
N SER A 405 1.12 8.02 -11.54
CA SER A 405 2.21 7.04 -11.35
C SER A 405 1.91 5.66 -11.92
N ARG A 406 0.67 5.41 -12.35
CA ARG A 406 0.22 4.10 -12.82
C ARG A 406 0.42 3.92 -14.31
N GLY A 407 0.71 2.69 -14.71
CA GLY A 407 0.87 2.32 -16.12
C GLY A 407 0.08 1.08 -16.53
N GLY A 408 0.09 0.80 -17.83
CA GLY A 408 -0.57 -0.35 -18.42
C GLY A 408 -2.03 -0.08 -18.79
N PRO A 409 -2.80 -1.15 -19.11
CA PRO A 409 -4.17 -1.04 -19.58
C PRO A 409 -5.14 -0.53 -18.51
N GLU A 410 -6.28 -0.05 -18.97
CA GLU A 410 -7.38 0.36 -18.11
C GLU A 410 -7.86 -0.77 -17.20
N ARG A 411 -8.50 -0.37 -16.11
CA ARG A 411 -9.11 -1.27 -15.13
C ARG A 411 -10.25 -2.07 -15.75
N ARG A 412 -10.33 -3.34 -15.40
CA ARG A 412 -11.45 -4.19 -15.77
C ARG A 412 -12.07 -4.95 -14.60
N VAL A 413 -13.32 -5.30 -14.76
CA VAL A 413 -14.03 -6.20 -13.84
C VAL A 413 -13.63 -7.64 -14.16
N LEU A 414 -13.33 -8.43 -13.11
CA LEU A 414 -13.13 -9.88 -13.25
C LEU A 414 -14.42 -10.56 -13.69
N THR A 415 -14.32 -11.50 -14.61
CA THR A 415 -15.47 -12.35 -15.00
C THR A 415 -15.92 -13.20 -13.81
N LYS A 416 -17.17 -13.67 -13.83
CA LYS A 416 -17.69 -14.58 -12.79
C LYS A 416 -16.81 -15.82 -12.59
N LYS A 417 -16.25 -16.36 -13.69
CA LYS A 417 -15.34 -17.51 -13.63
C LYS A 417 -14.03 -17.17 -12.92
N GLU A 418 -13.44 -16.00 -13.22
CA GLU A 418 -12.23 -15.52 -12.56
C GLU A 418 -12.46 -15.25 -11.08
N GLN A 419 -13.61 -14.65 -10.73
CA GLN A 419 -13.98 -14.42 -9.33
C GLN A 419 -14.16 -15.73 -8.56
N ALA A 420 -14.77 -16.77 -9.18
CA ALA A 420 -14.90 -18.08 -8.57
C ALA A 420 -13.57 -18.83 -8.35
N LEU A 421 -12.51 -18.45 -9.10
CA LEU A 421 -11.15 -18.97 -8.88
C LEU A 421 -10.39 -18.19 -7.82
N LEU A 422 -10.79 -16.95 -7.56
CA LEU A 422 -10.13 -16.07 -6.58
C LEU A 422 -10.67 -16.28 -5.16
N PHE A 423 -11.93 -16.71 -5.01
CA PHE A 423 -12.66 -16.88 -3.75
C PHE A 423 -13.22 -18.29 -3.61
#